data_5335883f26d0a9d3dbc75709a3f03b0b
#
_entry.id   5335883f26d0a9d3dbc75709a3f03b0b
#
_cell.length_a   1.000
_cell.length_b   1.000
_cell.length_c   1.000
_cell.angle_alpha   90.00
_cell.angle_beta   90.00
_cell.angle_gamma   90.00
#
_symmetry.space_group_name_H-M   'P 1'
#
loop_
_entity.id
_entity.type
_entity.pdbx_description
1 polymer ?
#
loop_
_entity_poly.entity_id
_entity_poly.type
_entity_poly.pdbx_seq_one_letter_code
_entity_poly.pdbx_strand_id
1 'polypeptide(L)'
;MRAVDLSGYPAFTGLFTGKWFGYFPAQFFWFLLLAVILILILHFRRFGNWIFSTGDNALAARSMAINTHRVKITCFVIVGVLTAFAAVLQSTRLSAFSSRVGTGWELSAIAAAVVGGTSLRGGIGNMFGIFLGALIIIVIENALVLARLPYEWTYMAFGLVILFSVLLDLLIEKRIQRASAS
;
A
#
# COMPACT_ATOMS: atom_id res chain seq x y z
N MET A 1 -11.59 -1.76 24.30
CA MET A 1 -10.17 -1.38 24.09
C MET A 1 -9.39 -1.79 25.33
N ARG A 2 -8.29 -2.55 25.18
CA ARG A 2 -7.36 -2.78 26.29
C ARG A 2 -6.24 -1.74 26.19
N ALA A 3 -6.04 -0.95 27.24
CA ALA A 3 -4.88 -0.07 27.33
C ALA A 3 -3.60 -0.92 27.42
N VAL A 4 -2.59 -0.55 26.67
CA VAL A 4 -1.26 -1.17 26.73
C VAL A 4 -0.38 -0.19 27.50
N ASP A 5 0.02 -0.56 28.72
CA ASP A 5 0.94 0.24 29.50
C ASP A 5 2.39 0.02 28.95
N LEU A 6 2.89 1.01 28.25
CA LEU A 6 4.24 1.04 27.69
C LEU A 6 5.20 1.91 28.50
N SER A 7 4.76 2.41 29.65
CA SER A 7 5.56 3.29 30.53
C SER A 7 6.86 2.64 31.01
N GLY A 8 6.89 1.31 31.12
CA GLY A 8 8.09 0.54 31.49
C GLY A 8 9.16 0.39 30.41
N TYR A 9 8.88 0.82 29.16
CA TYR A 9 9.80 0.64 28.03
C TYR A 9 10.03 1.95 27.24
N PRO A 10 10.69 2.95 27.85
CA PRO A 10 10.88 4.26 27.24
C PRO A 10 11.72 4.21 25.94
N ALA A 11 12.67 3.29 25.84
CA ALA A 11 13.45 3.10 24.62
C ALA A 11 12.60 2.62 23.43
N PHE A 12 11.67 1.69 23.69
CA PHE A 12 10.75 1.19 22.67
C PHE A 12 9.78 2.27 22.18
N THR A 13 9.15 2.98 23.12
CA THR A 13 8.24 4.08 22.76
C THR A 13 8.97 5.23 22.05
N GLY A 14 10.19 5.56 22.47
CA GLY A 14 11.01 6.57 21.82
C GLY A 14 11.38 6.21 20.38
N LEU A 15 11.69 4.95 20.13
CA LEU A 15 12.07 4.46 18.80
C LEU A 15 10.89 4.43 17.81
N PHE A 16 9.69 4.04 18.27
CA PHE A 16 8.54 3.82 17.39
C PHE A 16 7.54 4.98 17.35
N THR A 17 7.38 5.73 18.44
CA THR A 17 6.42 6.83 18.56
C THR A 17 7.01 8.13 19.05
N GLY A 18 8.30 8.15 19.38
CA GLY A 18 9.01 9.37 19.80
C GLY A 18 8.97 10.46 18.73
N LYS A 19 9.14 11.70 19.16
CA LYS A 19 9.35 12.84 18.26
C LYS A 19 10.84 12.97 17.96
N TRP A 20 11.24 12.69 16.72
CA TRP A 20 12.60 12.88 16.27
C TRP A 20 12.76 14.31 15.73
N PHE A 21 13.87 14.96 16.02
CA PHE A 21 14.13 16.38 15.70
C PHE A 21 13.06 17.35 16.24
N GLY A 22 12.34 16.98 17.32
CA GLY A 22 11.39 17.85 18.00
C GLY A 22 10.02 18.05 17.34
N TYR A 23 9.89 17.85 16.02
CA TYR A 23 8.67 18.11 15.26
C TYR A 23 8.09 16.88 14.57
N PHE A 24 8.93 15.99 14.06
CA PHE A 24 8.47 14.87 13.24
C PHE A 24 8.26 13.58 14.06
N PRO A 25 7.13 12.89 13.92
CA PRO A 25 6.92 11.59 14.57
C PRO A 25 7.88 10.55 13.97
N ALA A 26 8.45 9.66 14.80
CA ALA A 26 9.34 8.58 14.36
C ALA A 26 8.72 7.70 13.25
N GLN A 27 7.40 7.56 13.25
CA GLN A 27 6.65 6.81 12.24
C GLN A 27 6.86 7.33 10.81
N PHE A 28 7.05 8.66 10.64
CA PHE A 28 7.35 9.25 9.34
C PHE A 28 8.68 8.73 8.77
N PHE A 29 9.71 8.63 9.62
CA PHE A 29 11.01 8.12 9.21
C PHE A 29 10.96 6.63 8.88
N TRP A 30 10.22 5.84 9.67
CA TRP A 30 10.00 4.42 9.37
C TRP A 30 9.28 4.22 8.05
N PHE A 31 8.24 5.02 7.78
CA PHE A 31 7.53 4.99 6.51
C PHE A 31 8.44 5.34 5.33
N LEU A 32 9.23 6.42 5.46
CA LEU A 32 10.16 6.85 4.42
C LEU A 32 11.24 5.77 4.15
N LEU A 33 11.81 5.20 5.21
CA LEU A 33 12.80 4.14 5.13
C LEU A 33 12.24 2.92 4.38
N LEU A 34 11.06 2.45 4.77
CA LEU A 34 10.41 1.31 4.12
C LEU A 34 10.05 1.62 2.66
N ALA A 35 9.55 2.82 2.36
CA ALA A 35 9.26 3.23 1.00
C ALA A 35 10.52 3.19 0.12
N VAL A 36 11.65 3.72 0.59
CA VAL A 36 12.92 3.68 -0.12
C VAL A 36 13.39 2.24 -0.35
N ILE A 37 13.35 1.39 0.68
CA ILE A 37 13.74 -0.02 0.57
C ILE A 37 12.87 -0.73 -0.49
N LEU A 38 11.55 -0.53 -0.47
CA LEU A 38 10.64 -1.14 -1.42
C LEU A 38 10.84 -0.62 -2.85
N ILE A 39 11.12 0.68 -3.02
CA ILE A 39 11.48 1.26 -4.32
C ILE A 39 12.74 0.58 -4.87
N LEU A 40 13.77 0.43 -4.04
CA LEU A 40 15.03 -0.20 -4.45
C LEU A 40 14.81 -1.68 -4.82
N ILE A 41 14.01 -2.41 -4.05
CA ILE A 41 13.71 -3.82 -4.35
C ILE A 41 12.92 -3.95 -5.65
N LEU A 42 11.90 -3.13 -5.85
CA LEU A 42 10.99 -3.25 -6.98
C LEU A 42 11.63 -2.77 -8.30
N HIS A 43 12.37 -1.65 -8.28
CA HIS A 43 12.88 -1.04 -9.51
C HIS A 43 14.33 -1.42 -9.85
N PHE A 44 15.16 -1.74 -8.85
CA PHE A 44 16.59 -1.97 -9.06
C PHE A 44 17.04 -3.41 -8.85
N ARG A 45 16.14 -4.32 -8.41
CA ARG A 45 16.49 -5.72 -8.19
C ARG A 45 15.81 -6.65 -9.19
N ARG A 46 16.47 -7.77 -9.49
CA ARG A 46 15.90 -8.85 -10.34
C ARG A 46 14.56 -9.36 -9.85
N PHE A 47 14.34 -9.30 -8.54
CA PHE A 47 13.09 -9.71 -7.93
C PHE A 47 11.91 -8.85 -8.38
N GLY A 48 12.10 -7.53 -8.54
CA GLY A 48 11.07 -6.64 -9.09
C GLY A 48 10.66 -7.02 -10.52
N ASN A 49 11.63 -7.31 -11.39
CA ASN A 49 11.34 -7.79 -12.73
C ASN A 49 10.57 -9.12 -12.72
N TRP A 50 10.88 -10.02 -11.79
CA TRP A 50 10.12 -11.26 -11.64
C TRP A 50 8.69 -11.02 -11.18
N ILE A 51 8.45 -10.03 -10.32
CA ILE A 51 7.10 -9.62 -9.92
C ILE A 51 6.31 -9.14 -11.13
N PHE A 52 6.87 -8.19 -11.91
CA PHE A 52 6.20 -7.65 -13.10
C PHE A 52 5.94 -8.73 -14.16
N SER A 53 6.92 -9.55 -14.48
CA SER A 53 6.78 -10.64 -15.46
C SER A 53 5.75 -11.69 -14.99
N THR A 54 5.74 -12.01 -13.69
CA THR A 54 4.76 -12.97 -13.12
C THR A 54 3.36 -12.40 -13.13
N GLY A 55 3.23 -11.08 -12.93
CA GLY A 55 1.95 -10.37 -12.95
C GLY A 55 1.38 -10.23 -14.37
N ASP A 56 2.22 -9.95 -15.35
CA ASP A 56 1.82 -9.76 -16.75
C ASP A 56 1.38 -11.08 -17.38
N ASN A 57 2.28 -12.07 -17.43
CA ASN A 57 1.99 -13.38 -17.98
C ASN A 57 2.75 -14.48 -17.22
N ALA A 58 2.06 -15.17 -16.33
CA ALA A 58 2.64 -16.22 -15.50
C ALA A 58 3.16 -17.42 -16.31
N LEU A 59 2.59 -17.72 -17.49
CA LEU A 59 3.03 -18.82 -18.36
C LEU A 59 4.34 -18.42 -19.07
N ALA A 60 4.38 -17.21 -19.64
CA ALA A 60 5.59 -16.69 -20.26
C ALA A 60 6.74 -16.54 -19.25
N ALA A 61 6.46 -16.09 -18.03
CA ALA A 61 7.45 -16.02 -16.97
C ALA A 61 8.04 -17.38 -16.61
N ARG A 62 7.23 -18.44 -16.58
CA ARG A 62 7.71 -19.82 -16.36
C ARG A 62 8.62 -20.31 -17.50
N SER A 63 8.29 -19.98 -18.74
CA SER A 63 9.13 -20.32 -19.90
C SER A 63 10.51 -19.65 -19.83
N MET A 64 10.60 -18.49 -19.14
CA MET A 64 11.86 -17.81 -18.83
C MET A 64 12.54 -18.32 -17.54
N ALA A 65 12.19 -19.52 -17.08
CA ALA A 65 12.70 -20.16 -15.86
C ALA A 65 12.42 -19.37 -14.55
N ILE A 66 11.43 -18.47 -14.53
CA ILE A 66 11.01 -17.76 -13.32
C ILE A 66 10.04 -18.64 -12.53
N ASN A 67 10.38 -18.91 -11.28
CA ASN A 67 9.48 -19.66 -10.38
C ASN A 67 8.38 -18.74 -9.84
N THR A 68 7.27 -18.64 -10.58
CA THR A 68 6.14 -17.75 -10.27
C THR A 68 5.51 -18.06 -8.91
N HIS A 69 5.56 -19.32 -8.45
CA HIS A 69 5.03 -19.71 -7.15
C HIS A 69 5.86 -19.12 -6.01
N ARG A 70 7.18 -19.22 -6.08
CA ARG A 70 8.08 -18.60 -5.09
C ARG A 70 7.93 -17.09 -5.08
N VAL A 71 7.80 -16.44 -6.25
CA VAL A 71 7.58 -14.99 -6.32
C VAL A 71 6.33 -14.59 -5.57
N LYS A 72 5.19 -15.28 -5.81
CA LYS A 72 3.94 -15.02 -5.10
C LYS A 72 4.06 -15.20 -3.60
N ILE A 73 4.63 -16.33 -3.15
CA ILE A 73 4.83 -16.59 -1.71
C ILE A 73 5.67 -15.48 -1.07
N THR A 74 6.79 -15.10 -1.71
CA THR A 74 7.66 -14.04 -1.19
C THR A 74 6.93 -12.71 -1.08
N CYS A 75 6.10 -12.34 -2.08
CA CYS A 75 5.28 -11.12 -2.01
C CYS A 75 4.30 -11.17 -0.82
N PHE A 76 3.61 -12.30 -0.61
CA PHE A 76 2.71 -12.44 0.54
C PHE A 76 3.44 -12.37 1.88
N VAL A 77 4.62 -12.97 1.98
CA VAL A 77 5.46 -12.88 3.19
C VAL A 77 5.88 -11.42 3.45
N ILE A 78 6.31 -10.70 2.42
CA ILE A 78 6.68 -9.27 2.55
C ILE A 78 5.48 -8.46 3.03
N VAL A 79 4.31 -8.63 2.42
CA VAL A 79 3.08 -7.95 2.84
C VAL A 79 2.74 -8.28 4.29
N GLY A 80 2.80 -9.55 4.68
CA GLY A 80 2.53 -9.98 6.06
C GLY A 80 3.46 -9.33 7.07
N VAL A 81 4.77 -9.30 6.80
CA VAL A 81 5.77 -8.65 7.67
C VAL A 81 5.51 -7.14 7.78
N LEU A 82 5.27 -6.47 6.65
CA LEU A 82 4.98 -5.02 6.64
C LEU A 82 3.68 -4.68 7.38
N THR A 83 2.65 -5.51 7.23
CA THR A 83 1.38 -5.34 7.93
C THR A 83 1.55 -5.53 9.43
N ALA A 84 2.31 -6.55 9.86
CA ALA A 84 2.61 -6.75 11.27
C ALA A 84 3.39 -5.57 11.86
N PHE A 85 4.37 -5.05 11.11
CA PHE A 85 5.12 -3.86 11.52
C PHE A 85 4.22 -2.61 11.64
N ALA A 86 3.35 -2.38 10.67
CA ALA A 86 2.37 -1.29 10.71
C ALA A 86 1.41 -1.41 11.91
N ALA A 87 0.98 -2.64 12.24
CA ALA A 87 0.13 -2.90 13.40
C ALA A 87 0.85 -2.56 14.73
N VAL A 88 2.14 -2.88 14.84
CA VAL A 88 2.95 -2.51 16.02
C VAL A 88 3.06 -1.00 16.13
N LEU A 89 3.38 -0.29 15.04
CA LEU A 89 3.46 1.18 15.01
C LEU A 89 2.15 1.82 15.46
N GLN A 90 1.03 1.32 14.94
CA GLN A 90 -0.29 1.88 15.25
C GLN A 90 -0.72 1.61 16.69
N SER A 91 -0.50 0.40 17.20
CA SER A 91 -0.81 0.02 18.58
C SER A 91 0.00 0.85 19.57
N THR A 92 1.28 1.08 19.27
CA THR A 92 2.17 1.91 20.09
C THR A 92 1.72 3.38 20.09
N ARG A 93 1.28 3.89 18.93
CA ARG A 93 0.78 5.26 18.79
C ARG A 93 -0.49 5.50 19.60
N LEU A 94 -1.43 4.54 19.57
CA LEU A 94 -2.70 4.67 20.25
C LEU A 94 -2.63 4.30 21.75
N SER A 95 -1.50 3.71 22.19
CA SER A 95 -1.35 3.13 23.54
C SER A 95 -2.53 2.23 23.91
N ALA A 96 -3.18 1.65 22.91
CA ALA A 96 -4.35 0.82 23.07
C ALA A 96 -4.42 -0.25 21.98
N PHE A 97 -4.93 -1.41 22.33
CA PHE A 97 -5.24 -2.49 21.42
C PHE A 97 -6.76 -2.63 21.24
N SER A 98 -7.19 -2.64 20.00
CA SER A 98 -8.59 -2.92 19.65
C SER A 98 -8.63 -3.78 18.40
N SER A 99 -9.45 -4.81 18.40
CA SER A 99 -9.67 -5.70 17.25
C SER A 99 -10.31 -5.00 16.03
N ARG A 100 -10.85 -3.80 16.23
CA ARG A 100 -11.45 -3.00 15.15
C ARG A 100 -10.48 -2.05 14.47
N VAL A 101 -9.27 -1.88 15.00
CA VAL A 101 -8.24 -1.07 14.35
C VAL A 101 -7.79 -1.77 13.09
N GLY A 102 -7.79 -1.05 11.97
CA GLY A 102 -7.42 -1.59 10.66
C GLY A 102 -8.59 -2.07 9.80
N THR A 103 -9.83 -2.10 10.32
CA THR A 103 -10.99 -2.43 9.50
C THR A 103 -11.12 -1.42 8.36
N GLY A 104 -11.17 -1.92 7.10
CA GLY A 104 -11.28 -1.10 5.88
C GLY A 104 -9.95 -0.58 5.33
N TRP A 105 -8.83 -0.79 6.01
CA TRP A 105 -7.52 -0.41 5.50
C TRP A 105 -7.12 -1.18 4.25
N GLU A 106 -7.65 -2.38 4.07
CA GLU A 106 -7.49 -3.16 2.85
C GLU A 106 -8.03 -2.43 1.62
N LEU A 107 -9.23 -1.83 1.71
CA LEU A 107 -9.81 -1.05 0.62
C LEU A 107 -9.03 0.24 0.36
N SER A 108 -8.61 0.93 1.41
CA SER A 108 -7.77 2.12 1.32
C SER A 108 -6.44 1.82 0.63
N ALA A 109 -5.78 0.70 0.98
CA ALA A 109 -4.52 0.28 0.37
C ALA A 109 -4.69 -0.08 -1.12
N ILE A 110 -5.77 -0.80 -1.47
CA ILE A 110 -6.08 -1.14 -2.87
C ILE A 110 -6.37 0.15 -3.65
N ALA A 111 -7.21 1.04 -3.12
CA ALA A 111 -7.52 2.32 -3.74
C ALA A 111 -6.25 3.16 -3.99
N ALA A 112 -5.36 3.24 -3.00
CA ALA A 112 -4.09 3.95 -3.12
C ALA A 112 -3.20 3.36 -4.23
N ALA A 113 -3.11 2.03 -4.31
CA ALA A 113 -2.33 1.36 -5.33
C ALA A 113 -2.88 1.59 -6.75
N VAL A 114 -4.22 1.50 -6.90
CA VAL A 114 -4.90 1.66 -8.20
C VAL A 114 -4.85 3.12 -8.67
N VAL A 115 -5.14 4.09 -7.80
CA VAL A 115 -5.00 5.53 -8.08
C VAL A 115 -3.54 5.86 -8.41
N GLY A 116 -2.59 5.17 -7.78
CA GLY A 116 -1.17 5.28 -8.04
C GLY A 116 -0.71 4.65 -9.36
N GLY A 117 -1.63 4.14 -10.20
CA GLY A 117 -1.34 3.58 -11.52
C GLY A 117 -0.85 2.13 -11.50
N THR A 118 -1.17 1.38 -10.45
CA THR A 118 -0.93 -0.07 -10.42
C THR A 118 -2.10 -0.79 -11.09
N SER A 119 -1.83 -1.54 -12.15
CA SER A 119 -2.85 -2.31 -12.84
C SER A 119 -3.34 -3.48 -11.98
N LEU A 120 -4.67 -3.61 -11.84
CA LEU A 120 -5.29 -4.76 -11.16
C LEU A 120 -5.10 -6.09 -11.92
N ARG A 121 -4.78 -6.03 -13.21
CA ARG A 121 -4.46 -7.23 -14.00
C ARG A 121 -3.05 -7.73 -13.75
N GLY A 122 -2.19 -6.89 -13.16
CA GLY A 122 -0.78 -7.18 -12.91
C GLY A 122 0.14 -6.62 -14.00
N GLY A 123 1.43 -6.90 -13.86
CA GLY A 123 2.46 -6.54 -14.84
C GLY A 123 2.93 -5.08 -14.80
N ILE A 124 2.09 -4.15 -14.34
CA ILE A 124 2.36 -2.71 -14.31
C ILE A 124 2.15 -2.16 -12.90
N GLY A 125 3.10 -1.35 -12.45
CA GLY A 125 3.01 -0.64 -11.18
C GLY A 125 4.23 0.23 -10.94
N ASN A 126 4.02 1.34 -10.25
CA ASN A 126 5.09 2.25 -9.88
C ASN A 126 4.97 2.61 -8.41
N MET A 127 6.02 2.37 -7.65
CA MET A 127 6.04 2.64 -6.21
C MET A 127 5.89 4.12 -5.90
N PHE A 128 6.44 5.00 -6.73
CA PHE A 128 6.25 6.45 -6.57
C PHE A 128 4.79 6.87 -6.82
N GLY A 129 4.15 6.27 -7.82
CA GLY A 129 2.71 6.46 -8.06
C GLY A 129 1.87 6.00 -6.87
N ILE A 130 2.16 4.81 -6.31
CA ILE A 130 1.46 4.29 -5.11
C ILE A 130 1.62 5.26 -3.93
N PHE A 131 2.81 5.84 -3.73
CA PHE A 131 3.04 6.85 -2.69
C PHE A 131 2.14 8.07 -2.86
N LEU A 132 2.05 8.62 -4.09
CA LEU A 132 1.15 9.75 -4.38
C LEU A 132 -0.32 9.34 -4.23
N GLY A 133 -0.69 8.15 -4.71
CA GLY A 133 -2.03 7.59 -4.53
C GLY A 133 -2.41 7.48 -3.06
N ALA A 134 -1.51 7.02 -2.19
CA ALA A 134 -1.75 6.96 -0.76
C ALA A 134 -1.98 8.35 -0.15
N LEU A 135 -1.23 9.38 -0.56
CA LEU A 135 -1.47 10.75 -0.13
C LEU A 135 -2.86 11.25 -0.54
N ILE A 136 -3.27 10.99 -1.77
CA ILE A 136 -4.61 11.37 -2.28
C ILE A 136 -5.70 10.68 -1.44
N ILE A 137 -5.58 9.38 -1.20
CA ILE A 137 -6.56 8.62 -0.40
C ILE A 137 -6.67 9.15 1.02
N ILE A 138 -5.54 9.47 1.68
CA ILE A 138 -5.53 10.06 3.03
C ILE A 138 -6.22 11.44 3.02
N VAL A 139 -5.99 12.26 1.98
CA VAL A 139 -6.67 13.57 1.86
C VAL A 139 -8.18 13.39 1.70
N ILE A 140 -8.63 12.45 0.87
CA ILE A 140 -10.05 12.14 0.70
C ILE A 140 -10.66 11.66 2.03
N GLU A 141 -10.00 10.75 2.74
CA GLU A 141 -10.46 10.25 4.03
C GLU A 141 -10.61 11.38 5.06
N ASN A 142 -9.60 12.24 5.19
CA ASN A 142 -9.65 13.39 6.07
C ASN A 142 -10.75 14.39 5.67
N ALA A 143 -10.96 14.63 4.39
CA ALA A 143 -12.03 15.51 3.90
C ALA A 143 -13.42 14.99 4.27
N LEU A 144 -13.65 13.67 4.15
CA LEU A 144 -14.91 13.03 4.54
C LEU A 144 -15.15 13.13 6.06
N VAL A 145 -14.11 12.93 6.86
CA VAL A 145 -14.17 13.07 8.32
C VAL A 145 -14.47 14.51 8.71
N LEU A 146 -13.85 15.50 8.09
CA LEU A 146 -14.12 16.93 8.32
C LEU A 146 -15.53 17.32 7.92
N ALA A 147 -16.06 16.72 6.85
CA ALA A 147 -17.46 16.89 6.43
C ALA A 147 -18.47 16.22 7.37
N ARG A 148 -18.00 15.54 8.43
CA ARG A 148 -18.81 14.79 9.40
C ARG A 148 -19.73 13.74 8.76
N LEU A 149 -19.31 13.18 7.62
CA LEU A 149 -20.05 12.11 6.98
C LEU A 149 -19.86 10.79 7.75
N PRO A 150 -20.89 9.94 7.81
CA PRO A 150 -20.76 8.59 8.38
C PRO A 150 -19.62 7.81 7.70
N TYR A 151 -18.94 6.95 8.46
CA TYR A 151 -17.76 6.22 7.97
C TYR A 151 -18.05 5.31 6.76
N GLU A 152 -19.29 4.90 6.60
CA GLU A 152 -19.78 4.12 5.46
C GLU A 152 -19.56 4.83 4.11
N TRP A 153 -19.62 6.16 4.10
CA TRP A 153 -19.34 6.96 2.90
C TRP A 153 -17.89 6.84 2.42
N THR A 154 -16.98 6.58 3.36
CA THR A 154 -15.56 6.35 3.03
C THR A 154 -15.39 5.09 2.19
N TYR A 155 -16.07 4.00 2.54
CA TYR A 155 -16.05 2.77 1.73
C TYR A 155 -16.67 2.98 0.36
N MET A 156 -17.77 3.71 0.29
CA MET A 156 -18.42 4.04 -0.98
C MET A 156 -17.49 4.90 -1.87
N ALA A 157 -16.82 5.89 -1.30
CA ALA A 157 -15.86 6.72 -2.01
C ALA A 157 -14.69 5.88 -2.55
N PHE A 158 -14.09 5.00 -1.73
CA PHE A 158 -13.00 4.12 -2.18
C PHE A 158 -13.45 3.16 -3.27
N GLY A 159 -14.64 2.57 -3.14
CA GLY A 159 -15.22 1.71 -4.17
C GLY A 159 -15.41 2.45 -5.50
N LEU A 160 -15.93 3.68 -5.47
CA LEU A 160 -16.07 4.52 -6.67
C LEU A 160 -14.72 4.88 -7.29
N VAL A 161 -13.75 5.25 -6.47
CA VAL A 161 -12.39 5.59 -6.94
C VAL A 161 -11.74 4.39 -7.63
N ILE A 162 -11.83 3.19 -7.05
CA ILE A 162 -11.30 1.95 -7.65
C ILE A 162 -12.02 1.68 -8.98
N LEU A 163 -13.34 1.75 -9.00
CA LEU A 163 -14.14 1.48 -10.21
C LEU A 163 -13.80 2.47 -11.34
N PHE A 164 -13.68 3.76 -11.02
CA PHE A 164 -13.32 4.77 -11.98
C PHE A 164 -11.91 4.57 -12.56
N SER A 165 -10.96 4.25 -11.70
CA SER A 165 -9.59 3.97 -12.12
C SER A 165 -9.49 2.75 -13.04
N VAL A 166 -10.21 1.67 -12.72
CA VAL A 166 -10.27 0.47 -13.57
C VAL A 166 -10.92 0.75 -14.91
N LEU A 167 -12.01 1.54 -14.93
CA LEU A 167 -12.64 1.94 -16.19
C LEU A 167 -11.71 2.75 -17.08
N LEU A 168 -10.96 3.68 -16.49
CA LEU A 168 -9.96 4.46 -17.22
C LEU A 168 -8.86 3.56 -17.80
N ASP A 169 -8.36 2.61 -17.02
CA ASP A 169 -7.33 1.64 -17.45
C ASP A 169 -7.82 0.84 -18.68
N LEU A 170 -9.06 0.34 -18.62
CA LEU A 170 -9.70 -0.39 -19.73
C LEU A 170 -9.89 0.47 -20.99
N LEU A 171 -10.25 1.74 -20.82
CA LEU A 171 -10.43 2.65 -21.96
C LEU A 171 -9.11 3.01 -22.64
N ILE A 172 -8.07 3.23 -21.86
CA ILE A 172 -6.71 3.51 -22.37
C ILE A 172 -6.19 2.31 -23.14
N GLU A 173 -6.29 1.11 -22.57
CA GLU A 173 -5.83 -0.13 -23.22
C GLU A 173 -6.53 -0.36 -24.57
N LYS A 174 -7.87 -0.19 -24.63
CA LYS A 174 -8.62 -0.30 -25.89
C LYS A 174 -8.17 0.72 -26.93
N ARG A 175 -7.81 1.93 -26.53
CA ARG A 175 -7.28 2.94 -27.45
C ARG A 175 -5.92 2.56 -28.02
N ILE A 176 -5.02 2.05 -27.16
CA ILE A 176 -3.70 1.63 -27.58
C ILE A 176 -3.79 0.43 -28.56
N GLN A 177 -4.63 -0.56 -28.28
CA GLN A 177 -4.84 -1.71 -29.17
C GLN A 177 -5.42 -1.29 -30.54
N ARG A 178 -6.31 -0.31 -30.59
CA ARG A 178 -6.83 0.20 -31.86
C ARG A 178 -5.79 1.00 -32.66
N ALA A 179 -4.93 1.75 -31.98
CA ALA A 179 -3.87 2.52 -32.63
C ALA A 179 -2.73 1.62 -33.17
N SER A 180 -2.52 0.44 -32.62
CA SER A 180 -1.52 -0.53 -33.11
C SER A 180 -2.06 -1.45 -34.22
N ALA A 181 -3.38 -1.44 -34.48
CA ALA A 181 -4.01 -2.23 -35.54
C ALA A 181 -4.33 -1.43 -36.81
N SER A 182 -4.08 -0.11 -36.80
CA SER A 182 -4.16 0.80 -37.94
C SER A 182 -2.77 1.13 -38.47
#